data_e668e3cf147e586ed0c5975e104775b8
#
_entry.id   e668e3cf147e586ed0c5975e104775b8
#
_cell.length_a   1.000
_cell.length_b   1.000
_cell.length_c   1.000
_cell.angle_alpha   90.00
_cell.angle_beta   90.00
_cell.angle_gamma   90.00
#
_symmetry.space_group_name_H-M   'P 1'
#
loop_
_entity.id
_entity.type
_entity.pdbx_description
1 polymer ?
#
loop_
_entity_poly.entity_id
_entity_poly.type
_entity_poly.pdbx_seq_one_letter_code
_entity_poly.pdbx_strand_id
1 'polypeptide(L)'
;MSELSYQDSIHVDRDPETLYDLVSDVTRMGEWSPICAACWWDGDSGPGDGGPRVGAWFSGRNQTPERTWETRSQVVAADRGREFAFEVNHGWVRWGYTFTPADGGTELTETWLFTAKGLAGFHERYGPDAETQIAERTSAAHRGIPLTLAAIKQAAESS
;
A
#
# COMPACT_ATOMS: atom_id res chain seq x y z
N MET A 1 3.52 -18.95 13.57
CA MET A 1 2.38 -18.63 12.69
C MET A 1 2.89 -18.38 11.29
N SER A 2 2.20 -18.96 10.33
CA SER A 2 2.52 -18.71 8.92
C SER A 2 2.06 -17.30 8.51
N GLU A 3 2.89 -16.63 7.73
CA GLU A 3 2.53 -15.34 7.18
C GLU A 3 1.38 -15.48 6.18
N LEU A 4 0.61 -14.41 6.01
CA LEU A 4 -0.47 -14.35 5.03
C LEU A 4 -0.08 -13.37 3.94
N SER A 5 -0.40 -13.69 2.70
CA SER A 5 -0.06 -12.82 1.59
C SER A 5 -1.09 -12.91 0.47
N TYR A 6 -1.15 -11.86 -0.33
CA TYR A 6 -1.96 -11.82 -1.54
C TYR A 6 -1.31 -10.83 -2.51
N GLN A 7 -1.43 -11.12 -3.80
CA GLN A 7 -0.99 -10.18 -4.82
C GLN A 7 -1.85 -10.30 -6.06
N ASP A 8 -1.89 -9.23 -6.83
CA ASP A 8 -2.57 -9.18 -8.12
C ASP A 8 -1.86 -8.17 -9.00
N SER A 9 -2.09 -8.24 -10.29
CA SER A 9 -1.41 -7.40 -11.28
C SER A 9 -2.41 -6.86 -12.27
N ILE A 10 -2.05 -5.71 -12.90
CA ILE A 10 -2.83 -5.11 -13.97
C ILE A 10 -1.86 -4.45 -14.96
N HIS A 11 -2.23 -4.44 -16.23
CA HIS A 11 -1.47 -3.70 -17.23
C HIS A 11 -1.93 -2.23 -17.24
N VAL A 12 -0.97 -1.30 -17.20
CA VAL A 12 -1.22 0.15 -17.27
C VAL A 12 -0.46 0.71 -18.46
N ASP A 13 -1.14 1.48 -19.29
CA ASP A 13 -0.58 2.06 -20.50
C ASP A 13 0.18 3.37 -20.19
N ARG A 14 1.19 3.24 -19.35
CA ARG A 14 2.14 4.30 -18.99
C ARG A 14 3.49 3.65 -18.70
N ASP A 15 4.57 4.39 -18.93
CA ASP A 15 5.90 3.87 -18.63
C ASP A 15 6.10 3.68 -17.12
N PRO A 16 7.02 2.78 -16.73
CA PRO A 16 7.19 2.46 -15.29
C PRO A 16 7.56 3.65 -14.42
N GLU A 17 8.37 4.59 -14.90
CA GLU A 17 8.78 5.73 -14.09
C GLU A 17 7.64 6.71 -13.85
N THR A 18 6.86 7.00 -14.89
CA THR A 18 5.68 7.87 -14.77
C THR A 18 4.66 7.25 -13.82
N LEU A 19 4.43 5.94 -13.96
CA LEU A 19 3.49 5.24 -13.08
C LEU A 19 4.01 5.20 -11.63
N TYR A 20 5.31 4.98 -11.45
CA TYR A 20 5.93 5.02 -10.13
C TYR A 20 5.71 6.38 -9.46
N ASP A 21 5.94 7.47 -10.19
CA ASP A 21 5.77 8.80 -9.64
C ASP A 21 4.34 9.03 -9.15
N LEU A 22 3.36 8.48 -9.85
CA LEU A 22 1.97 8.56 -9.44
C LEU A 22 1.69 7.72 -8.18
N VAL A 23 2.08 6.45 -8.21
CA VAL A 23 1.75 5.49 -7.14
C VAL A 23 2.49 5.81 -5.84
N SER A 24 3.73 6.30 -5.95
CA SER A 24 4.55 6.61 -4.77
C SER A 24 4.18 7.94 -4.12
N ASP A 25 3.30 8.72 -4.72
CA ASP A 25 2.75 9.91 -4.08
C ASP A 25 1.63 9.48 -3.13
N VAL A 26 2.00 9.21 -1.89
CA VAL A 26 1.05 8.69 -0.88
C VAL A 26 -0.07 9.69 -0.57
N THR A 27 0.13 10.99 -0.86
CA THR A 27 -0.92 11.98 -0.62
C THR A 27 -2.12 11.79 -1.55
N ARG A 28 -1.95 11.01 -2.61
CA ARG A 28 -3.03 10.67 -3.54
C ARG A 28 -3.66 9.30 -3.26
N MET A 29 -3.19 8.58 -2.26
CA MET A 29 -3.65 7.21 -1.98
C MET A 29 -5.17 7.13 -1.78
N GLY A 30 -5.79 8.18 -1.25
CA GLY A 30 -7.24 8.23 -1.10
C GLY A 30 -8.02 8.18 -2.41
N GLU A 31 -7.35 8.46 -3.54
CA GLU A 31 -8.01 8.42 -4.85
C GLU A 31 -8.22 7.00 -5.36
N TRP A 32 -7.40 6.04 -4.91
CA TRP A 32 -7.50 4.66 -5.40
C TRP A 32 -7.70 3.60 -4.33
N SER A 33 -7.37 3.87 -3.08
CA SER A 33 -7.63 2.92 -2.01
C SER A 33 -9.08 2.98 -1.56
N PRO A 34 -9.79 1.85 -1.46
CA PRO A 34 -11.17 1.86 -0.96
C PRO A 34 -11.28 2.14 0.53
N ILE A 35 -10.17 2.14 1.28
CA ILE A 35 -10.15 2.28 2.73
C ILE A 35 -9.47 3.59 3.16
N CYS A 36 -8.39 3.98 2.51
CA CYS A 36 -7.65 5.18 2.86
C CYS A 36 -8.45 6.43 2.47
N ALA A 37 -8.80 7.25 3.46
CA ALA A 37 -9.47 8.53 3.22
C ALA A 37 -8.46 9.64 2.93
N ALA A 38 -7.30 9.63 3.60
CA ALA A 38 -6.25 10.64 3.41
C ALA A 38 -4.90 10.09 3.89
N CYS A 39 -3.82 10.54 3.25
CA CYS A 39 -2.46 10.25 3.68
C CYS A 39 -1.63 11.53 3.62
N TRP A 40 -0.65 11.63 4.51
CA TRP A 40 0.26 12.78 4.56
C TRP A 40 1.64 12.36 5.07
N TRP A 41 2.68 13.06 4.60
CA TRP A 41 4.03 12.80 5.06
C TRP A 41 4.24 13.40 6.46
N ASP A 42 4.92 12.66 7.33
CA ASP A 42 5.19 13.12 8.70
C ASP A 42 6.40 14.06 8.72
N GLY A 43 6.27 15.20 9.40
CA GLY A 43 7.38 16.12 9.65
C GLY A 43 8.27 16.37 8.42
N ASP A 44 9.55 16.03 8.53
CA ASP A 44 10.53 16.22 7.46
C ASP A 44 10.59 15.06 6.46
N SER A 45 9.65 14.13 6.52
CA SER A 45 9.64 12.94 5.66
C SER A 45 9.13 13.20 4.24
N GLY A 46 8.64 14.40 3.95
CA GLY A 46 8.15 14.75 2.62
C GLY A 46 9.20 14.50 1.54
N PRO A 47 8.76 14.18 0.31
CA PRO A 47 9.67 13.89 -0.78
C PRO A 47 10.44 15.16 -1.19
N GLY A 48 11.74 14.98 -1.45
CA GLY A 48 12.57 16.00 -2.07
C GLY A 48 12.50 15.89 -3.59
N ASP A 49 13.47 16.48 -4.27
CA ASP A 49 13.54 16.48 -5.73
C ASP A 49 13.61 15.06 -6.33
N GLY A 50 14.16 14.10 -5.58
CA GLY A 50 14.25 12.70 -6.02
C GLY A 50 13.02 11.85 -5.72
N GLY A 51 11.95 12.43 -5.19
CA GLY A 51 10.76 11.70 -4.78
C GLY A 51 10.89 11.05 -3.41
N PRO A 52 9.98 10.13 -3.07
CA PRO A 52 10.00 9.44 -1.78
C PRO A 52 11.30 8.67 -1.55
N ARG A 53 11.72 8.55 -0.31
CA ARG A 53 12.97 7.87 0.07
C ARG A 53 12.73 6.83 1.15
N VAL A 54 13.58 5.81 1.15
CA VAL A 54 13.58 4.77 2.20
C VAL A 54 13.83 5.43 3.55
N GLY A 55 13.05 5.01 4.56
CA GLY A 55 13.11 5.55 5.90
C GLY A 55 12.10 6.66 6.17
N ALA A 56 11.50 7.22 5.14
CA ALA A 56 10.49 8.27 5.30
C ALA A 56 9.23 7.72 5.96
N TRP A 57 8.58 8.53 6.79
CA TRP A 57 7.36 8.16 7.49
C TRP A 57 6.16 8.93 6.95
N PHE A 58 5.03 8.24 6.87
CA PHE A 58 3.77 8.89 6.54
C PHE A 58 2.63 8.30 7.36
N SER A 59 1.57 9.07 7.51
CA SER A 59 0.38 8.66 8.25
C SER A 59 -0.80 8.57 7.31
N GLY A 60 -1.75 7.70 7.62
CA GLY A 60 -2.97 7.54 6.85
C GLY A 60 -4.17 7.51 7.76
N ARG A 61 -5.26 8.13 7.31
CA ARG A 61 -6.56 7.99 7.93
C ARG A 61 -7.36 7.01 7.10
N ASN A 62 -7.81 5.96 7.76
CA ASN A 62 -8.58 4.89 7.13
C ASN A 62 -10.01 4.95 7.62
N GLN A 63 -10.96 4.64 6.76
CA GLN A 63 -12.36 4.76 7.08
C GLN A 63 -13.18 3.65 6.42
N THR A 64 -14.02 3.01 7.23
CA THR A 64 -15.09 2.13 6.77
C THR A 64 -16.40 2.66 7.36
N PRO A 65 -17.57 2.14 6.94
CA PRO A 65 -18.83 2.57 7.55
C PRO A 65 -18.88 2.38 9.06
N GLU A 66 -18.11 1.41 9.59
CA GLU A 66 -18.15 1.05 11.01
C GLU A 66 -17.15 1.82 11.86
N ARG A 67 -16.06 2.32 11.25
CA ARG A 67 -15.01 2.98 12.06
C ARG A 67 -14.04 3.82 11.23
N THR A 68 -13.31 4.68 11.93
CA THR A 68 -12.19 5.46 11.41
C THR A 68 -10.98 5.19 12.30
N TRP A 69 -9.80 5.01 11.68
CA TRP A 69 -8.57 4.82 12.45
C TRP A 69 -7.38 5.35 11.66
N GLU A 70 -6.28 5.63 12.36
CA GLU A 70 -5.04 6.09 11.73
C GLU A 70 -3.97 5.01 11.80
N THR A 71 -3.14 4.98 10.77
CA THR A 71 -1.96 4.11 10.72
C THR A 71 -0.74 4.96 10.41
N ARG A 72 0.41 4.49 10.84
CA ARG A 72 1.69 5.11 10.54
C ARG A 72 2.57 4.11 9.83
N SER A 73 3.17 4.54 8.71
CA SER A 73 3.91 3.65 7.80
C SER A 73 5.28 4.23 7.49
N GLN A 74 6.23 3.33 7.25
CA GLN A 74 7.58 3.71 6.85
C GLN A 74 7.90 3.13 5.50
N VAL A 75 8.46 3.95 4.61
CA VAL A 75 8.91 3.50 3.29
C VAL A 75 10.11 2.58 3.46
N VAL A 76 10.03 1.39 2.87
CA VAL A 76 11.09 0.39 2.95
C VAL A 76 11.71 0.07 1.60
N ALA A 77 11.08 0.46 0.50
CA ALA A 77 11.64 0.36 -0.85
C ALA A 77 11.18 1.57 -1.66
N ALA A 78 12.10 2.21 -2.35
CA ALA A 78 11.84 3.38 -3.18
C ALA A 78 12.85 3.40 -4.33
N ASP A 79 12.62 2.52 -5.30
CA ASP A 79 13.47 2.36 -6.50
C ASP A 79 12.63 2.79 -7.70
N ARG A 80 12.86 4.01 -8.17
CA ARG A 80 12.02 4.65 -9.18
C ARG A 80 11.89 3.80 -10.44
N GLY A 81 10.64 3.52 -10.80
CA GLY A 81 10.30 2.71 -11.96
C GLY A 81 10.41 1.21 -11.73
N ARG A 82 10.73 0.76 -10.51
CA ARG A 82 10.86 -0.66 -10.18
C ARG A 82 10.05 -1.11 -8.99
N GLU A 83 10.19 -0.43 -7.85
CA GLU A 83 9.53 -0.88 -6.62
C GLU A 83 9.28 0.27 -5.67
N PHE A 84 8.09 0.29 -5.08
CA PHE A 84 7.74 1.15 -3.96
C PHE A 84 7.02 0.31 -2.92
N ALA A 85 7.50 0.33 -1.66
CA ALA A 85 6.90 -0.47 -0.60
C ALA A 85 7.01 0.25 0.73
N PHE A 86 6.06 -0.05 1.62
CA PHE A 86 6.06 0.50 2.97
C PHE A 86 5.54 -0.54 3.95
N GLU A 87 5.92 -0.37 5.22
CA GLU A 87 5.48 -1.22 6.32
C GLU A 87 4.66 -0.43 7.31
N VAL A 88 3.55 -1.01 7.72
CA VAL A 88 2.60 -0.44 8.67
C VAL A 88 2.93 -0.98 10.07
N ASN A 89 2.89 -0.13 11.10
CA ASN A 89 3.10 -0.50 12.50
C ASN A 89 4.42 -1.24 12.72
N HIS A 90 5.51 -0.70 12.17
CA HIS A 90 6.87 -1.24 12.38
C HIS A 90 7.02 -2.69 11.90
N GLY A 91 6.47 -3.00 10.73
CA GLY A 91 6.66 -4.29 10.10
C GLY A 91 5.57 -5.32 10.38
N TRP A 92 4.39 -4.87 10.83
CA TRP A 92 3.26 -5.78 11.00
C TRP A 92 2.63 -6.18 9.65
N VAL A 93 2.53 -5.21 8.72
CA VAL A 93 1.98 -5.44 7.39
C VAL A 93 2.86 -4.72 6.38
N ARG A 94 3.20 -5.41 5.28
CA ARG A 94 3.95 -4.79 4.19
C ARG A 94 3.06 -4.69 2.97
N TRP A 95 3.00 -3.48 2.41
CA TRP A 95 2.35 -3.20 1.13
C TRP A 95 3.43 -2.86 0.12
N GLY A 96 3.38 -3.48 -1.04
CA GLY A 96 4.39 -3.25 -2.08
C GLY A 96 3.77 -3.11 -3.46
N TYR A 97 4.45 -2.32 -4.29
CA TYR A 97 4.14 -2.17 -5.71
C TYR A 97 5.40 -2.45 -6.51
N THR A 98 5.30 -3.30 -7.52
CA THR A 98 6.40 -3.50 -8.47
C THR A 98 5.94 -3.07 -9.86
N PHE A 99 6.89 -2.52 -10.62
CA PHE A 99 6.65 -1.89 -11.92
C PHE A 99 7.54 -2.60 -12.93
N THR A 100 6.95 -3.40 -13.81
CA THR A 100 7.70 -4.17 -14.80
C THR A 100 7.30 -3.72 -16.21
N PRO A 101 8.28 -3.29 -17.06
CA PRO A 101 7.94 -2.92 -18.42
C PRO A 101 7.28 -4.09 -19.16
N ALA A 102 6.16 -3.81 -19.84
CA ALA A 102 5.41 -4.85 -20.54
C ALA A 102 4.56 -4.20 -21.64
N ASP A 103 4.68 -4.72 -22.87
CA ASP A 103 3.79 -4.38 -24.00
C ASP A 103 3.58 -2.87 -24.19
N GLY A 104 4.66 -2.09 -24.13
CA GLY A 104 4.62 -0.64 -24.32
C GLY A 104 4.13 0.15 -23.11
N GLY A 105 3.86 -0.52 -22.01
CA GLY A 105 3.44 0.10 -20.75
C GLY A 105 4.09 -0.58 -19.59
N THR A 106 3.31 -0.82 -18.54
CA THR A 106 3.81 -1.40 -17.28
C THR A 106 2.86 -2.47 -16.76
N GLU A 107 3.41 -3.60 -16.33
CA GLU A 107 2.67 -4.51 -15.46
C GLU A 107 2.87 -4.02 -14.03
N LEU A 108 1.79 -3.57 -13.40
CA LEU A 108 1.78 -3.11 -12.03
C LEU A 108 1.29 -4.23 -11.14
N THR A 109 2.10 -4.64 -10.17
CA THR A 109 1.74 -5.67 -9.19
C THR A 109 1.64 -5.04 -7.83
N GLU A 110 0.54 -5.27 -7.14
CA GLU A 110 0.39 -4.88 -5.74
C GLU A 110 0.45 -6.12 -4.86
N THR A 111 1.25 -6.07 -3.80
CA THR A 111 1.50 -7.17 -2.88
C THR A 111 1.12 -6.75 -1.46
N TRP A 112 0.45 -7.63 -0.74
CA TRP A 112 0.14 -7.48 0.67
C TRP A 112 0.75 -8.66 1.41
N LEU A 113 1.46 -8.36 2.52
CA LEU A 113 2.06 -9.37 3.38
C LEU A 113 1.71 -9.05 4.83
N PHE A 114 0.99 -9.97 5.49
CA PHE A 114 0.73 -9.89 6.93
C PHE A 114 1.80 -10.74 7.59
N THR A 115 2.77 -10.09 8.22
CA THR A 115 3.98 -10.73 8.71
C THR A 115 3.71 -11.56 9.97
N ALA A 116 4.63 -12.49 10.28
CA ALA A 116 4.57 -13.25 11.54
C ALA A 116 4.56 -12.30 12.75
N LYS A 117 5.36 -11.23 12.68
CA LYS A 117 5.38 -10.20 13.73
C LYS A 117 4.01 -9.53 13.88
N GLY A 118 3.36 -9.23 12.75
CA GLY A 118 2.04 -8.61 12.75
C GLY A 118 0.98 -9.54 13.31
N LEU A 119 1.02 -10.81 12.93
CA LEU A 119 0.08 -11.80 13.45
C LEU A 119 0.21 -11.95 14.97
N ALA A 120 1.45 -12.04 15.46
CA ALA A 120 1.71 -12.10 16.90
C ALA A 120 1.21 -10.83 17.60
N GLY A 121 1.46 -9.66 16.99
CA GLY A 121 0.99 -8.40 17.53
C GLY A 121 -0.54 -8.31 17.61
N PHE A 122 -1.24 -8.82 16.61
CA PHE A 122 -2.70 -8.87 16.62
C PHE A 122 -3.23 -9.77 17.73
N HIS A 123 -2.62 -10.94 17.93
CA HIS A 123 -3.02 -11.83 19.02
C HIS A 123 -2.80 -11.18 20.40
N GLU A 124 -1.71 -10.45 20.56
CA GLU A 124 -1.42 -9.72 21.80
C GLU A 124 -2.43 -8.58 22.02
N ARG A 125 -2.71 -7.80 20.95
CA ARG A 125 -3.57 -6.61 21.05
C ARG A 125 -5.05 -6.96 21.20
N TYR A 126 -5.53 -7.95 20.44
CA TYR A 126 -6.95 -8.25 20.35
C TYR A 126 -7.39 -9.50 21.12
N GLY A 127 -6.42 -10.32 21.61
CA GLY A 127 -6.74 -11.51 22.38
C GLY A 127 -7.73 -12.44 21.68
N PRO A 128 -8.87 -12.75 22.33
CA PRO A 128 -9.85 -13.67 21.72
C PRO A 128 -10.47 -13.18 20.40
N ASP A 129 -10.38 -11.87 20.11
CA ASP A 129 -10.92 -11.29 18.88
C ASP A 129 -9.89 -11.24 17.75
N ALA A 130 -8.65 -11.69 18.01
CA ALA A 130 -7.56 -11.57 17.03
C ALA A 130 -7.86 -12.27 15.70
N GLU A 131 -8.40 -13.48 15.75
CA GLU A 131 -8.69 -14.23 14.51
C GLU A 131 -9.72 -13.51 13.65
N THR A 132 -10.72 -12.88 14.25
CA THR A 132 -11.72 -12.08 13.56
C THR A 132 -11.06 -10.87 12.90
N GLN A 133 -10.20 -10.17 13.64
CA GLN A 133 -9.50 -8.99 13.12
C GLN A 133 -8.55 -9.37 11.96
N ILE A 134 -7.82 -10.47 12.09
CA ILE A 134 -6.94 -10.97 11.04
C ILE A 134 -7.75 -11.33 9.78
N ALA A 135 -8.87 -12.03 9.96
CA ALA A 135 -9.74 -12.42 8.84
C ALA A 135 -10.31 -11.19 8.12
N GLU A 136 -10.70 -10.15 8.86
CA GLU A 136 -11.17 -8.89 8.27
C GLU A 136 -10.10 -8.20 7.43
N ARG A 137 -8.87 -8.13 7.94
CA ARG A 137 -7.75 -7.53 7.20
C ARG A 137 -7.42 -8.34 5.95
N THR A 138 -7.45 -9.66 6.04
CA THR A 138 -7.22 -10.56 4.92
C THR A 138 -8.28 -10.36 3.83
N SER A 139 -9.55 -10.36 4.21
CA SER A 139 -10.64 -10.12 3.27
C SER A 139 -10.55 -8.74 2.63
N ALA A 140 -10.19 -7.72 3.41
CA ALA A 140 -10.04 -6.36 2.90
C ALA A 140 -8.93 -6.28 1.85
N ALA A 141 -7.81 -6.99 2.05
CA ALA A 141 -6.72 -7.02 1.07
C ALA A 141 -7.16 -7.72 -0.22
N HIS A 142 -7.83 -8.86 -0.10
CA HIS A 142 -8.30 -9.62 -1.26
C HIS A 142 -9.32 -8.83 -2.10
N ARG A 143 -10.20 -8.07 -1.45
CA ARG A 143 -11.19 -7.24 -2.16
C ARG A 143 -10.58 -5.93 -2.64
N GLY A 144 -9.71 -5.34 -1.83
CA GLY A 144 -9.18 -4.00 -2.07
C GLY A 144 -8.13 -3.93 -3.16
N ILE A 145 -7.25 -4.93 -3.25
CA ILE A 145 -6.15 -4.90 -4.22
C ILE A 145 -6.66 -4.78 -5.67
N PRO A 146 -7.61 -5.62 -6.13
CA PRO A 146 -8.12 -5.45 -7.49
C PRO A 146 -8.76 -4.08 -7.74
N LEU A 147 -9.49 -3.56 -6.75
CA LEU A 147 -10.12 -2.24 -6.86
C LEU A 147 -9.08 -1.12 -6.91
N THR A 148 -8.06 -1.21 -6.09
CA THR A 148 -6.96 -0.24 -6.06
C THR A 148 -6.21 -0.23 -7.39
N LEU A 149 -5.87 -1.40 -7.92
CA LEU A 149 -5.18 -1.51 -9.20
C LEU A 149 -6.01 -0.91 -10.34
N ALA A 150 -7.30 -1.21 -10.38
CA ALA A 150 -8.20 -0.66 -11.40
C ALA A 150 -8.28 0.87 -11.31
N ALA A 151 -8.35 1.42 -10.08
CA ALA A 151 -8.41 2.86 -9.87
C ALA A 151 -7.12 3.56 -10.26
N ILE A 152 -5.97 2.95 -9.94
CA ILE A 152 -4.66 3.48 -10.36
C ILE A 152 -4.56 3.50 -11.89
N LYS A 153 -4.96 2.42 -12.53
CA LYS A 153 -4.96 2.33 -14.00
C LYS A 153 -5.79 3.45 -14.61
N GLN A 154 -6.99 3.66 -14.11
CA GLN A 154 -7.86 4.71 -14.60
C GLN A 154 -7.25 6.09 -14.41
N ALA A 155 -6.71 6.38 -13.23
CA ALA A 155 -6.08 7.66 -12.93
C ALA A 155 -4.86 7.89 -13.83
N ALA A 156 -4.01 6.89 -14.01
CA ALA A 156 -2.80 6.99 -14.82
C ALA A 156 -3.11 7.19 -16.30
N GLU A 157 -4.09 6.46 -16.83
CA GLU A 157 -4.42 6.51 -18.27
C GLU A 157 -5.27 7.73 -18.64
N SER A 158 -5.84 8.40 -17.66
CA SER A 158 -6.66 9.60 -17.87
C SER A 158 -5.86 10.91 -17.81
N SER A 159 -4.58 10.84 -17.43
CA SER A 159 -3.75 12.04 -17.27
C SER A 159 -2.88 12.33 -18.49
#